data_f6c004338357a817cddf40094134d24e
#
_entry.id   f6c004338357a817cddf40094134d24e
#
_cell.length_a   1.000
_cell.length_b   1.000
_cell.length_c   1.000
_cell.angle_alpha   90.00
_cell.angle_beta   90.00
_cell.angle_gamma   90.00
#
_symmetry.space_group_name_H-M   'P 1'
#
loop_
_entity.id
_entity.type
_entity.pdbx_description
1 polymer ?
#
loop_
_entity_poly.entity_id
_entity_poly.type
_entity_poly.pdbx_seq_one_letter_code
_entity_poly.pdbx_strand_id
1 'polypeptide(L)'
;METNERELSQEQLNNLAIIDQMIEENASYTCIDDTTARFKSAEWFEKVQESSILLAGVGGIGSWLTLLLSRMKPKNLYIMDGDTVEMVNMSGQLYCTNDIGKLKVDAIADTCINYSNYYSIMSMGTNFTEESEAYDIMICGFDNMAARKLYFYKWLNRVKKKPIEERKNCLFIDGRLNAEKFQVISITGEDYYGMKKYIKDFLFDDTSVTDALCSYKQTTYCAAMIASFMCNVFINFMCHSDARPVLFFQEYDAELMCLKQES
;
A
#
# COMPACT_ATOMS: atom_id res chain seq x y z
N MET A 1 7.33 42.81 41.09
CA MET A 1 6.98 42.63 39.66
C MET A 1 5.57 42.12 39.61
N GLU A 2 4.60 43.01 39.45
CA GLU A 2 3.18 42.62 39.29
C GLU A 2 3.01 42.01 37.89
N THR A 3 2.60 40.80 37.83
CA THR A 3 2.16 40.12 36.58
C THR A 3 0.83 40.74 36.18
N ASN A 4 0.86 41.59 35.17
CA ASN A 4 -0.31 42.19 34.56
C ASN A 4 -1.08 41.08 33.82
N GLU A 5 -1.97 40.36 34.46
CA GLU A 5 -2.89 39.44 33.82
C GLU A 5 -3.86 40.27 33.00
N ARG A 6 -3.73 40.15 31.69
CA ARG A 6 -4.56 40.84 30.69
C ARG A 6 -5.97 40.21 30.76
N GLU A 7 -6.95 40.91 31.27
CA GLU A 7 -8.35 40.47 31.22
C GLU A 7 -8.78 40.30 29.76
N LEU A 8 -9.29 39.10 29.44
CA LEU A 8 -9.81 38.78 28.11
C LEU A 8 -11.18 39.47 27.92
N SER A 9 -11.41 39.97 26.68
CA SER A 9 -12.71 40.51 26.32
C SER A 9 -13.78 39.41 26.27
N GLN A 10 -15.05 39.75 26.41
CA GLN A 10 -16.17 38.80 26.30
C GLN A 10 -16.17 38.06 24.95
N GLU A 11 -15.77 38.72 23.88
CA GLU A 11 -15.63 38.13 22.55
C GLU A 11 -14.50 37.09 22.51
N GLN A 12 -13.37 37.36 23.16
CA GLN A 12 -12.27 36.39 23.27
C GLN A 12 -12.67 35.18 24.10
N LEU A 13 -13.40 35.36 25.19
CA LEU A 13 -13.89 34.24 26.02
C LEU A 13 -14.90 33.37 25.24
N ASN A 14 -15.79 33.98 24.45
CA ASN A 14 -16.72 33.22 23.60
C ASN A 14 -15.99 32.42 22.51
N ASN A 15 -14.97 33.02 21.89
CA ASN A 15 -14.16 32.29 20.87
C ASN A 15 -13.34 31.15 21.47
N LEU A 16 -12.81 31.32 22.68
CA LEU A 16 -12.13 30.25 23.41
C LEU A 16 -13.08 29.09 23.73
N ALA A 17 -14.31 29.38 24.20
CA ALA A 17 -15.31 28.35 24.44
C ALA A 17 -15.70 27.55 23.18
N ILE A 18 -15.79 28.23 22.02
CA ILE A 18 -16.01 27.55 20.74
C ILE A 18 -14.81 26.66 20.37
N ILE A 19 -13.57 27.11 20.57
CA ILE A 19 -12.38 26.33 20.32
C ILE A 19 -12.30 25.13 21.25
N ASP A 20 -12.62 25.30 22.54
CA ASP A 20 -12.67 24.21 23.51
C ASP A 20 -13.71 23.16 23.12
N GLN A 21 -14.89 23.59 22.66
CA GLN A 21 -15.90 22.67 22.12
C GLN A 21 -15.38 21.92 20.88
N MET A 22 -14.71 22.61 19.97
CA MET A 22 -14.11 21.96 18.78
C MET A 22 -13.00 20.97 19.18
N ILE A 23 -12.23 21.26 20.23
CA ILE A 23 -11.22 20.35 20.79
C ILE A 23 -11.89 19.11 21.42
N GLU A 24 -12.97 19.29 22.18
CA GLU A 24 -13.73 18.18 22.75
C GLU A 24 -14.41 17.32 21.69
N GLU A 25 -15.00 17.92 20.68
CA GLU A 25 -15.55 17.21 19.52
C GLU A 25 -14.46 16.43 18.77
N ASN A 26 -13.30 17.02 18.54
CA ASN A 26 -12.16 16.36 17.90
C ASN A 26 -11.57 15.26 18.81
N ALA A 27 -11.48 15.50 20.12
CA ALA A 27 -11.03 14.50 21.10
C ALA A 27 -12.02 13.33 21.20
N SER A 28 -13.34 13.56 21.07
CA SER A 28 -14.34 12.49 21.01
C SER A 28 -14.23 11.67 19.72
N TYR A 29 -13.82 12.29 18.61
CA TYR A 29 -13.51 11.61 17.34
C TYR A 29 -12.19 10.83 17.42
N THR A 30 -11.18 11.33 18.14
CA THR A 30 -9.90 10.63 18.31
C THR A 30 -9.94 9.54 19.37
N CYS A 31 -10.95 9.53 20.23
CA CYS A 31 -10.96 8.68 21.43
C CYS A 31 -11.48 7.25 21.21
N ILE A 32 -12.10 6.90 20.06
CA ILE A 32 -12.61 5.53 19.84
C ILE A 32 -12.36 5.13 18.39
N ASP A 33 -11.10 4.93 17.96
CA ASP A 33 -10.85 4.13 16.77
C ASP A 33 -10.83 2.63 17.13
N ASP A 34 -12.00 2.11 17.45
CA ASP A 34 -12.18 0.67 17.67
C ASP A 34 -12.09 -0.16 16.40
N THR A 35 -11.82 0.47 15.25
CA THR A 35 -11.69 -0.25 13.96
C THR A 35 -10.53 -1.24 13.96
N THR A 36 -9.55 -1.08 14.86
CA THR A 36 -8.40 -1.97 15.05
C THR A 36 -8.49 -2.87 16.27
N ALA A 37 -9.59 -2.81 17.06
CA ALA A 37 -9.73 -3.50 18.35
C ALA A 37 -9.42 -5.01 18.30
N ARG A 38 -9.69 -5.66 17.17
CA ARG A 38 -9.47 -7.11 16.98
C ARG A 38 -8.00 -7.51 16.88
N PHE A 39 -7.10 -6.60 16.53
CA PHE A 39 -5.69 -6.91 16.27
C PHE A 39 -4.70 -5.87 16.84
N LYS A 40 -5.17 -4.86 17.57
CA LYS A 40 -4.29 -3.84 18.17
C LYS A 40 -3.27 -4.40 19.18
N SER A 41 -3.49 -5.62 19.70
CA SER A 41 -2.55 -6.31 20.59
C SER A 41 -1.55 -7.22 19.83
N ALA A 42 -1.63 -7.29 18.51
CA ALA A 42 -0.69 -8.08 17.72
C ALA A 42 0.71 -7.44 17.72
N GLU A 43 1.76 -8.26 17.79
CA GLU A 43 3.16 -7.84 17.86
C GLU A 43 3.63 -6.93 16.71
N TRP A 44 2.96 -7.02 15.56
CA TRP A 44 3.27 -6.23 14.37
C TRP A 44 2.56 -4.87 14.34
N PHE A 45 1.53 -4.65 15.16
CA PHE A 45 0.61 -3.53 14.99
C PHE A 45 1.30 -2.17 15.20
N GLU A 46 2.07 -2.00 16.29
CA GLU A 46 2.82 -0.76 16.54
C GLU A 46 3.80 -0.45 15.41
N LYS A 47 4.51 -1.47 14.91
CA LYS A 47 5.46 -1.30 13.80
C LYS A 47 4.77 -0.88 12.50
N VAL A 48 3.57 -1.41 12.24
CA VAL A 48 2.76 -0.96 11.10
C VAL A 48 2.37 0.50 11.25
N GLN A 49 1.95 0.92 12.45
CA GLN A 49 1.58 2.31 12.72
C GLN A 49 2.76 3.30 12.61
N GLU A 50 3.99 2.84 12.66
CA GLU A 50 5.20 3.65 12.42
C GLU A 50 5.64 3.64 10.95
N SER A 51 5.11 2.75 10.14
CA SER A 51 5.53 2.53 8.75
C SER A 51 4.97 3.56 7.78
N SER A 52 5.74 3.88 6.76
CA SER A 52 5.30 4.63 5.58
C SER A 52 5.48 3.76 4.33
N ILE A 53 4.42 3.61 3.56
CA ILE A 53 4.33 2.70 2.42
C ILE A 53 4.07 3.50 1.15
N LEU A 54 4.79 3.22 0.07
CA LEU A 54 4.42 3.65 -1.27
C LEU A 54 3.86 2.47 -2.05
N LEU A 55 2.60 2.57 -2.47
CA LEU A 55 1.94 1.64 -3.38
C LEU A 55 1.72 2.34 -4.72
N ALA A 56 2.34 1.84 -5.77
CA ALA A 56 2.18 2.37 -7.12
C ALA A 56 1.42 1.38 -8.02
N GLY A 57 0.40 1.92 -8.72
CA GLY A 57 -0.60 1.17 -9.45
C GLY A 57 -1.76 0.75 -8.54
N VAL A 58 -2.88 1.48 -8.61
CA VAL A 58 -4.11 1.16 -7.85
C VAL A 58 -5.21 0.58 -8.76
N GLY A 59 -4.80 -0.19 -9.77
CA GLY A 59 -5.67 -0.99 -10.64
C GLY A 59 -6.22 -2.25 -9.95
N GLY A 60 -6.19 -3.40 -10.66
CA GLY A 60 -6.73 -4.67 -10.17
C GLY A 60 -6.23 -5.06 -8.78
N ILE A 61 -4.94 -5.23 -8.64
CA ILE A 61 -4.32 -5.64 -7.37
C ILE A 61 -4.34 -4.48 -6.36
N GLY A 62 -3.85 -3.31 -6.80
CA GLY A 62 -3.58 -2.20 -5.90
C GLY A 62 -4.82 -1.59 -5.25
N SER A 63 -5.98 -1.59 -5.92
CA SER A 63 -7.22 -1.08 -5.32
C SER A 63 -7.66 -1.91 -4.10
N TRP A 64 -7.64 -3.24 -4.21
CA TRP A 64 -7.92 -4.14 -3.08
C TRP A 64 -6.85 -4.04 -1.99
N LEU A 65 -5.58 -3.97 -2.37
CA LEU A 65 -4.48 -3.88 -1.41
C LEU A 65 -4.51 -2.56 -0.63
N THR A 66 -4.87 -1.45 -1.28
CA THR A 66 -5.03 -0.15 -0.61
C THR A 66 -6.06 -0.23 0.52
N LEU A 67 -7.21 -0.86 0.28
CA LEU A 67 -8.21 -1.06 1.32
C LEU A 67 -7.68 -1.95 2.46
N LEU A 68 -7.00 -3.05 2.15
CA LEU A 68 -6.45 -3.94 3.19
C LEU A 68 -5.41 -3.23 4.04
N LEU A 69 -4.46 -2.50 3.42
CA LEU A 69 -3.44 -1.74 4.12
C LEU A 69 -4.06 -0.62 4.98
N SER A 70 -5.08 0.08 4.47
CA SER A 70 -5.77 1.14 5.24
C SER A 70 -6.43 0.61 6.52
N ARG A 71 -6.88 -0.66 6.52
CA ARG A 71 -7.39 -1.35 7.71
C ARG A 71 -6.31 -1.59 8.76
N MET A 72 -5.05 -1.73 8.34
CA MET A 72 -3.90 -1.94 9.24
C MET A 72 -3.38 -0.63 9.83
N LYS A 73 -3.84 0.54 9.33
CA LYS A 73 -3.50 1.88 9.85
C LYS A 73 -1.99 2.19 9.84
N PRO A 74 -1.26 2.04 8.72
CA PRO A 74 0.12 2.50 8.65
C PRO A 74 0.19 4.02 8.93
N LYS A 75 1.37 4.52 9.34
CA LYS A 75 1.58 5.95 9.59
C LYS A 75 1.22 6.78 8.38
N ASN A 76 1.70 6.37 7.20
CA ASN A 76 1.38 7.00 5.93
C ASN A 76 1.23 5.94 4.84
N LEU A 77 0.20 6.07 4.03
CA LEU A 77 -0.01 5.26 2.82
C LEU A 77 -0.03 6.20 1.61
N TYR A 78 1.06 6.23 0.87
CA TYR A 78 1.19 6.96 -0.39
C TYR A 78 0.68 6.04 -1.50
N ILE A 79 -0.27 6.51 -2.29
CA ILE A 79 -0.80 5.78 -3.44
C ILE A 79 -0.58 6.59 -4.71
N MET A 80 -0.11 5.94 -5.78
CA MET A 80 0.25 6.60 -7.03
C MET A 80 -0.33 5.87 -8.25
N ASP A 81 -1.11 6.58 -9.05
CA ASP A 81 -1.70 6.12 -10.31
C ASP A 81 -2.21 7.34 -11.08
N GLY A 82 -1.94 7.43 -12.38
CA GLY A 82 -2.37 8.55 -13.22
C GLY A 82 -3.71 8.33 -13.93
N ASP A 83 -4.32 7.16 -13.81
CA ASP A 83 -5.53 6.79 -14.52
C ASP A 83 -6.82 7.29 -13.84
N THR A 84 -7.87 7.34 -14.65
CA THR A 84 -9.25 7.53 -14.18
C THR A 84 -10.00 6.19 -14.12
N VAL A 85 -11.06 6.15 -13.32
CA VAL A 85 -11.95 4.99 -13.23
C VAL A 85 -12.84 4.92 -14.44
N GLU A 86 -12.88 3.76 -15.10
CA GLU A 86 -13.72 3.44 -16.25
C GLU A 86 -14.68 2.30 -15.92
N MET A 87 -15.77 2.16 -16.70
CA MET A 87 -16.76 1.11 -16.51
C MET A 87 -16.14 -0.30 -16.54
N VAL A 88 -15.16 -0.54 -17.40
CA VAL A 88 -14.46 -1.84 -17.53
C VAL A 88 -13.72 -2.21 -16.25
N ASN A 89 -13.36 -1.25 -15.42
CA ASN A 89 -12.63 -1.49 -14.17
C ASN A 89 -13.49 -2.20 -13.12
N MET A 90 -14.81 -2.13 -13.22
CA MET A 90 -15.73 -2.78 -12.27
C MET A 90 -15.59 -4.31 -12.24
N SER A 91 -15.03 -4.91 -13.29
CA SER A 91 -14.89 -6.37 -13.38
C SER A 91 -13.78 -6.96 -12.49
N GLY A 92 -12.82 -6.15 -12.03
CA GLY A 92 -11.67 -6.67 -11.27
C GLY A 92 -11.13 -5.73 -10.20
N GLN A 93 -11.42 -4.43 -10.31
CA GLN A 93 -10.92 -3.39 -9.42
C GLN A 93 -11.95 -3.01 -8.36
N LEU A 94 -11.50 -2.50 -7.23
CA LEU A 94 -12.38 -2.10 -6.11
C LEU A 94 -12.90 -0.67 -6.31
N TYR A 95 -13.71 -0.48 -7.35
CA TYR A 95 -14.38 0.77 -7.64
C TYR A 95 -15.88 0.54 -7.81
N CYS A 96 -16.68 1.59 -7.67
CA CYS A 96 -18.13 1.54 -7.91
C CYS A 96 -18.53 2.48 -9.05
N THR A 97 -19.78 2.37 -9.51
CA THR A 97 -20.29 3.18 -10.62
C THR A 97 -20.26 4.68 -10.35
N ASN A 98 -20.30 5.10 -9.08
CA ASN A 98 -20.20 6.51 -8.68
C ASN A 98 -18.77 7.06 -8.77
N ASP A 99 -17.77 6.20 -9.02
CA ASP A 99 -16.37 6.58 -9.14
C ASP A 99 -15.95 6.82 -10.59
N ILE A 100 -16.79 6.46 -11.56
CA ILE A 100 -16.50 6.61 -12.99
C ILE A 100 -16.13 8.06 -13.30
N GLY A 101 -14.96 8.26 -13.94
CA GLY A 101 -14.40 9.55 -14.30
C GLY A 101 -13.56 10.23 -13.21
N LYS A 102 -13.56 9.76 -11.97
CA LYS A 102 -12.61 10.21 -10.93
C LYS A 102 -11.22 9.65 -11.18
N LEU A 103 -10.18 10.30 -10.66
CA LEU A 103 -8.88 9.68 -10.56
C LEU A 103 -8.96 8.42 -9.68
N LYS A 104 -8.30 7.34 -10.09
CA LYS A 104 -8.28 6.07 -9.34
C LYS A 104 -7.81 6.26 -7.90
N VAL A 105 -6.76 7.06 -7.71
CA VAL A 105 -6.21 7.34 -6.37
C VAL A 105 -7.20 8.06 -5.46
N ASP A 106 -8.00 8.99 -5.98
CA ASP A 106 -8.99 9.72 -5.18
C ASP A 106 -10.17 8.82 -4.83
N ALA A 107 -10.66 8.04 -5.79
CA ALA A 107 -11.78 7.12 -5.58
C ALA A 107 -11.45 6.05 -4.52
N ILE A 108 -10.23 5.47 -4.56
CA ILE A 108 -9.85 4.47 -3.55
C ILE A 108 -9.53 5.11 -2.20
N ALA A 109 -9.03 6.34 -2.15
CA ALA A 109 -8.84 7.08 -0.90
C ALA A 109 -10.19 7.34 -0.20
N ASP A 110 -11.21 7.80 -0.93
CA ASP A 110 -12.58 7.94 -0.42
C ASP A 110 -13.12 6.62 0.15
N THR A 111 -12.86 5.51 -0.55
CA THR A 111 -13.23 4.16 -0.09
C THR A 111 -12.53 3.82 1.22
N CYS A 112 -11.22 4.09 1.34
CA CYS A 112 -10.46 3.82 2.56
C CYS A 112 -10.94 4.68 3.74
N ILE A 113 -11.27 5.94 3.52
CA ILE A 113 -11.86 6.81 4.55
C ILE A 113 -13.19 6.21 5.03
N ASN A 114 -14.08 5.88 4.11
CA ASN A 114 -15.42 5.39 4.43
C ASN A 114 -15.43 4.01 5.11
N TYR A 115 -14.55 3.10 4.67
CA TYR A 115 -14.55 1.71 5.17
C TYR A 115 -13.56 1.45 6.30
N SER A 116 -12.52 2.27 6.44
CA SER A 116 -11.43 2.05 7.40
C SER A 116 -11.28 3.18 8.41
N ASN A 117 -12.00 4.29 8.27
CA ASN A 117 -11.76 5.50 9.07
C ASN A 117 -10.25 5.87 9.07
N TYR A 118 -9.62 5.84 7.87
CA TYR A 118 -8.19 6.04 7.71
C TYR A 118 -7.92 7.26 6.82
N TYR A 119 -7.31 8.30 7.42
CA TYR A 119 -7.09 9.61 6.80
C TYR A 119 -5.64 9.86 6.38
N SER A 120 -4.70 9.02 6.83
CA SER A 120 -3.27 9.17 6.50
C SER A 120 -2.92 8.53 5.14
N ILE A 121 -3.83 8.67 4.17
CA ILE A 121 -3.67 8.24 2.79
C ILE A 121 -3.38 9.48 1.92
N MET A 122 -2.32 9.42 1.12
CA MET A 122 -1.89 10.50 0.25
C MET A 122 -2.02 10.06 -1.21
N SER A 123 -3.01 10.66 -1.90
CA SER A 123 -3.29 10.42 -3.32
C SER A 123 -2.33 11.21 -4.21
N MET A 124 -1.64 10.52 -5.11
CA MET A 124 -0.79 11.11 -6.14
C MET A 124 -1.31 10.70 -7.51
N GLY A 125 -2.12 11.57 -8.14
CA GLY A 125 -2.77 11.36 -9.44
C GLY A 125 -1.80 11.49 -10.63
N THR A 126 -0.67 10.79 -10.58
CA THR A 126 0.38 10.83 -11.61
C THR A 126 1.09 9.49 -11.67
N ASN A 127 1.71 9.20 -12.81
CA ASN A 127 2.53 8.01 -12.99
C ASN A 127 3.87 8.14 -12.23
N PHE A 128 4.43 7.00 -11.81
CA PHE A 128 5.75 6.94 -11.21
C PHE A 128 6.82 7.22 -12.27
N THR A 129 7.75 8.16 -11.97
CA THR A 129 8.81 8.62 -12.88
C THR A 129 10.18 8.59 -12.23
N GLU A 130 11.23 8.94 -12.99
CA GLU A 130 12.59 9.08 -12.46
C GLU A 130 12.70 10.16 -11.38
N GLU A 131 11.85 11.16 -11.38
CA GLU A 131 11.80 12.24 -10.38
C GLU A 131 11.05 11.83 -9.12
N SER A 132 10.28 10.74 -9.17
CA SER A 132 9.49 10.27 -8.03
C SER A 132 10.38 9.83 -6.86
N GLU A 133 9.94 10.13 -5.65
CA GLU A 133 10.64 9.74 -4.43
C GLU A 133 10.49 8.23 -4.17
N ALA A 134 11.56 7.62 -3.62
CA ALA A 134 11.55 6.23 -3.20
C ALA A 134 11.41 6.11 -1.68
N TYR A 135 10.70 5.07 -1.24
CA TYR A 135 10.42 4.78 0.17
C TYR A 135 11.09 3.48 0.61
N ASP A 136 11.18 3.24 1.92
CA ASP A 136 11.75 2.00 2.45
C ASP A 136 10.87 0.80 2.11
N ILE A 137 9.55 0.99 2.15
CA ILE A 137 8.56 -0.01 1.79
C ILE A 137 7.89 0.44 0.50
N MET A 138 8.13 -0.31 -0.57
CA MET A 138 7.57 -0.04 -1.89
C MET A 138 6.84 -1.27 -2.42
N ILE A 139 5.58 -1.09 -2.78
CA ILE A 139 4.70 -2.15 -3.27
C ILE A 139 4.28 -1.84 -4.71
N CYS A 140 4.46 -2.81 -5.60
CA CYS A 140 4.28 -2.69 -7.03
C CYS A 140 2.98 -3.37 -7.49
N GLY A 141 2.06 -2.60 -8.05
CA GLY A 141 0.81 -3.06 -8.65
C GLY A 141 0.69 -2.73 -10.15
N PHE A 142 1.81 -2.47 -10.84
CA PHE A 142 1.81 -2.12 -12.27
C PHE A 142 1.44 -3.31 -13.17
N ASP A 143 0.99 -3.00 -14.37
CA ASP A 143 0.66 -3.95 -15.43
C ASP A 143 1.72 -4.04 -16.55
N ASN A 144 2.74 -3.15 -16.52
CA ASN A 144 3.82 -3.13 -17.52
C ASN A 144 5.20 -3.28 -16.89
N MET A 145 6.14 -3.84 -17.65
CA MET A 145 7.48 -4.17 -17.17
C MET A 145 8.38 -2.94 -17.05
N ALA A 146 8.20 -1.93 -17.89
CA ALA A 146 9.02 -0.72 -17.85
C ALA A 146 8.83 0.03 -16.52
N ALA A 147 7.59 0.20 -16.07
CA ALA A 147 7.28 0.80 -14.78
C ALA A 147 7.82 -0.06 -13.61
N ARG A 148 7.71 -1.41 -13.67
CA ARG A 148 8.26 -2.33 -12.67
C ARG A 148 9.78 -2.18 -12.53
N LYS A 149 10.51 -2.12 -13.66
CA LYS A 149 11.96 -1.93 -13.69
C LYS A 149 12.35 -0.62 -13.01
N LEU A 150 11.74 0.47 -13.42
CA LEU A 150 11.99 1.79 -12.84
C LEU A 150 11.74 1.79 -11.33
N TYR A 151 10.60 1.27 -10.91
CA TYR A 151 10.18 1.23 -9.51
C TYR A 151 11.13 0.42 -8.63
N PHE A 152 11.52 -0.77 -9.09
CA PHE A 152 12.50 -1.61 -8.40
C PHE A 152 13.87 -0.95 -8.31
N TYR A 153 14.39 -0.36 -9.40
CA TYR A 153 15.70 0.28 -9.35
C TYR A 153 15.73 1.53 -8.47
N LYS A 154 14.63 2.26 -8.38
CA LYS A 154 14.51 3.38 -7.42
C LYS A 154 14.58 2.88 -5.97
N TRP A 155 13.86 1.79 -5.65
CA TRP A 155 13.94 1.15 -4.35
C TRP A 155 15.34 0.61 -4.06
N LEU A 156 15.95 -0.12 -4.98
CA LEU A 156 17.30 -0.66 -4.84
C LEU A 156 18.35 0.44 -4.57
N ASN A 157 18.24 1.56 -5.28
CA ASN A 157 19.12 2.72 -5.06
C ASN A 157 18.92 3.34 -3.67
N ARG A 158 17.70 3.33 -3.15
CA ARG A 158 17.43 3.78 -1.78
C ARG A 158 18.07 2.83 -0.76
N VAL A 159 17.87 1.52 -0.89
CA VAL A 159 18.50 0.50 -0.03
C VAL A 159 20.02 0.63 -0.04
N LYS A 160 20.62 0.82 -1.22
CA LYS A 160 22.07 0.98 -1.37
C LYS A 160 22.64 2.17 -0.57
N LYS A 161 21.89 3.25 -0.46
CA LYS A 161 22.30 4.48 0.25
C LYS A 161 22.17 4.35 1.78
N LYS A 162 21.45 3.36 2.28
CA LYS A 162 21.28 3.15 3.73
C LYS A 162 22.47 2.45 4.38
N PRO A 163 22.75 2.76 5.66
CA PRO A 163 23.59 1.93 6.50
C PRO A 163 23.16 0.47 6.47
N ILE A 164 24.08 -0.46 6.60
CA ILE A 164 23.78 -1.90 6.48
C ILE A 164 22.72 -2.32 7.50
N GLU A 165 22.84 -1.87 8.73
CA GLU A 165 21.92 -2.15 9.85
C GLU A 165 20.49 -1.64 9.65
N GLU A 166 20.30 -0.65 8.79
CA GLU A 166 18.96 -0.11 8.47
C GLU A 166 18.29 -0.81 7.29
N ARG A 167 19.04 -1.55 6.47
CA ARG A 167 18.51 -2.22 5.27
C ARG A 167 17.44 -3.25 5.59
N LYS A 168 17.49 -3.87 6.76
CA LYS A 168 16.46 -4.77 7.27
C LYS A 168 15.06 -4.17 7.34
N ASN A 169 14.95 -2.83 7.35
CA ASN A 169 13.68 -2.10 7.37
C ASN A 169 13.15 -1.79 5.96
N CYS A 170 13.83 -2.27 4.91
CA CYS A 170 13.40 -2.08 3.53
C CYS A 170 12.70 -3.32 2.99
N LEU A 171 11.57 -3.11 2.31
CA LEU A 171 10.78 -4.17 1.68
C LEU A 171 10.32 -3.73 0.30
N PHE A 172 10.47 -4.62 -0.67
CA PHE A 172 9.88 -4.51 -1.99
C PHE A 172 8.93 -5.68 -2.22
N ILE A 173 7.72 -5.41 -2.69
CA ILE A 173 6.74 -6.44 -3.06
C ILE A 173 6.27 -6.15 -4.48
N ASP A 174 6.31 -7.16 -5.35
CA ASP A 174 5.77 -7.11 -6.71
C ASP A 174 4.66 -8.14 -6.88
N GLY A 175 3.44 -7.67 -7.15
CA GLY A 175 2.29 -8.48 -7.45
C GLY A 175 2.03 -8.59 -8.94
N ARG A 176 1.81 -9.82 -9.44
CA ARG A 176 1.51 -10.11 -10.84
C ARG A 176 0.28 -10.99 -10.93
N LEU A 177 -0.68 -10.59 -11.73
CA LEU A 177 -1.94 -11.29 -11.93
C LEU A 177 -2.17 -11.55 -13.41
N ASN A 178 -2.49 -12.78 -13.76
CA ASN A 178 -2.87 -13.18 -15.10
C ASN A 178 -4.04 -14.17 -15.01
N ALA A 179 -5.24 -13.70 -15.33
CA ALA A 179 -6.49 -14.46 -15.26
C ALA A 179 -6.73 -15.04 -13.86
N GLU A 180 -6.46 -16.32 -13.67
CA GLU A 180 -6.67 -17.09 -12.44
C GLU A 180 -5.35 -17.55 -11.80
N LYS A 181 -4.23 -16.99 -12.25
CA LYS A 181 -2.90 -17.25 -11.68
C LYS A 181 -2.27 -15.96 -11.21
N PHE A 182 -1.64 -15.99 -10.05
CA PHE A 182 -0.90 -14.83 -9.58
C PHE A 182 0.45 -15.21 -8.96
N GLN A 183 1.35 -14.25 -8.97
CA GLN A 183 2.68 -14.34 -8.39
C GLN A 183 2.91 -13.15 -7.45
N VAL A 184 3.49 -13.41 -6.30
CA VAL A 184 3.99 -12.40 -5.37
C VAL A 184 5.48 -12.63 -5.22
N ILE A 185 6.27 -11.62 -5.58
CA ILE A 185 7.72 -11.60 -5.37
C ILE A 185 8.01 -10.60 -4.24
N SER A 186 8.78 -11.01 -3.23
CA SER A 186 9.05 -10.22 -2.05
C SER A 186 10.54 -10.21 -1.76
N ILE A 187 11.13 -9.02 -1.56
CA ILE A 187 12.57 -8.85 -1.38
C ILE A 187 12.79 -7.90 -0.21
N THR A 188 13.51 -8.37 0.81
CA THR A 188 13.97 -7.49 1.90
C THR A 188 15.27 -6.78 1.53
N GLY A 189 15.58 -5.69 2.21
CA GLY A 189 16.81 -4.93 1.93
C GLY A 189 18.10 -5.67 2.25
N GLU A 190 18.03 -6.84 2.89
CA GLU A 190 19.17 -7.73 3.18
C GLU A 190 19.22 -8.94 2.25
N ASP A 191 18.18 -9.19 1.44
CA ASP A 191 18.13 -10.31 0.50
C ASP A 191 18.82 -9.99 -0.82
N TYR A 192 20.15 -9.99 -0.82
CA TYR A 192 20.96 -9.72 -2.02
C TYR A 192 20.81 -10.80 -3.09
N TYR A 193 20.51 -12.03 -2.71
CA TYR A 193 20.26 -13.12 -3.67
C TYR A 193 18.91 -12.94 -4.37
N GLY A 194 17.88 -12.61 -3.62
CA GLY A 194 16.57 -12.28 -4.16
C GLY A 194 16.63 -11.06 -5.10
N MET A 195 17.36 -9.99 -4.73
CA MET A 195 17.58 -8.83 -5.61
C MET A 195 18.20 -9.25 -6.94
N LYS A 196 19.25 -10.09 -6.90
CA LYS A 196 19.94 -10.59 -8.11
C LYS A 196 19.03 -11.48 -8.94
N LYS A 197 18.29 -12.40 -8.30
CA LYS A 197 17.34 -13.30 -8.95
C LYS A 197 16.20 -12.52 -9.60
N TYR A 198 15.66 -11.50 -8.92
CA TYR A 198 14.61 -10.66 -9.45
C TYR A 198 15.02 -9.92 -10.73
N ILE A 199 16.22 -9.32 -10.74
CA ILE A 199 16.76 -8.65 -11.93
C ILE A 199 16.92 -9.64 -13.10
N LYS A 200 17.44 -10.83 -12.82
CA LYS A 200 17.80 -11.81 -13.85
C LYS A 200 16.58 -12.53 -14.42
N ASP A 201 15.66 -12.94 -13.55
CA ASP A 201 14.64 -13.92 -13.91
C ASP A 201 13.24 -13.28 -14.02
N PHE A 202 13.01 -12.09 -13.40
CA PHE A 202 11.70 -11.47 -13.30
C PHE A 202 11.59 -10.10 -13.99
N LEU A 203 12.70 -9.45 -14.34
CA LEU A 203 12.70 -8.20 -15.11
C LEU A 203 13.10 -8.47 -16.57
N PHE A 204 12.14 -8.85 -17.38
CA PHE A 204 12.29 -9.07 -18.83
C PHE A 204 11.77 -7.88 -19.65
N ASP A 205 11.89 -7.90 -20.96
CA ASP A 205 11.33 -6.87 -21.84
C ASP A 205 9.89 -7.22 -22.23
N ASP A 206 9.01 -6.21 -22.29
CA ASP A 206 7.59 -6.38 -22.63
C ASP A 206 7.38 -7.08 -23.99
N THR A 207 8.34 -6.94 -24.92
CA THR A 207 8.35 -7.61 -26.22
C THR A 207 8.51 -9.13 -26.15
N SER A 208 8.93 -9.67 -25.01
CA SER A 208 9.11 -11.12 -24.80
C SER A 208 7.84 -11.82 -24.30
N VAL A 209 6.78 -11.07 -24.00
CA VAL A 209 5.50 -11.60 -23.60
C VAL A 209 4.67 -11.87 -24.83
N THR A 210 4.51 -13.14 -25.22
CA THR A 210 3.48 -13.52 -26.19
C THR A 210 2.11 -13.19 -25.59
N ASP A 211 1.33 -12.37 -26.29
CA ASP A 211 -0.07 -12.05 -25.93
C ASP A 211 -0.85 -13.35 -25.69
N ALA A 212 -0.93 -13.77 -24.45
CA ALA A 212 -1.93 -14.75 -24.04
C ALA A 212 -3.28 -14.09 -24.29
N LEU A 213 -4.14 -14.77 -25.06
CA LEU A 213 -5.46 -14.37 -25.53
C LEU A 213 -6.10 -13.27 -24.66
N CYS A 214 -6.14 -12.06 -25.20
CA CYS A 214 -6.36 -10.78 -24.51
C CYS A 214 -7.73 -10.57 -23.85
N SER A 215 -8.62 -11.54 -23.79
CA SER A 215 -9.98 -11.39 -23.27
C SER A 215 -10.17 -11.72 -21.78
N TYR A 216 -9.19 -12.36 -21.14
CA TYR A 216 -9.32 -12.88 -19.77
C TYR A 216 -8.13 -12.45 -18.92
N LYS A 217 -8.05 -11.14 -18.61
CA LYS A 217 -6.85 -10.55 -17.97
C LYS A 217 -6.81 -10.70 -16.46
N GLN A 218 -7.95 -10.60 -15.79
CA GLN A 218 -8.04 -10.73 -14.32
C GLN A 218 -9.48 -10.99 -13.88
N THR A 219 -9.62 -11.72 -12.78
CA THR A 219 -10.89 -11.92 -12.09
C THR A 219 -10.91 -11.15 -10.78
N THR A 220 -12.09 -10.70 -10.36
CA THR A 220 -12.26 -9.96 -9.09
C THR A 220 -11.69 -10.73 -7.90
N TYR A 221 -12.01 -12.02 -7.80
CA TYR A 221 -11.59 -12.84 -6.66
C TYR A 221 -10.08 -13.08 -6.65
N CYS A 222 -9.43 -13.28 -7.80
CA CYS A 222 -7.97 -13.41 -7.86
C CYS A 222 -7.27 -12.09 -7.52
N ALA A 223 -7.82 -10.95 -7.95
CA ALA A 223 -7.31 -9.64 -7.58
C ALA A 223 -7.36 -9.41 -6.04
N ALA A 224 -8.47 -9.78 -5.41
CA ALA A 224 -8.62 -9.71 -3.95
C ALA A 224 -7.69 -10.72 -3.22
N MET A 225 -7.53 -11.94 -3.79
CA MET A 225 -6.64 -12.96 -3.22
C MET A 225 -5.18 -12.51 -3.23
N ILE A 226 -4.64 -12.08 -4.37
CA ILE A 226 -3.25 -11.62 -4.45
C ILE A 226 -3.01 -10.42 -3.54
N ALA A 227 -3.95 -9.46 -3.45
CA ALA A 227 -3.87 -8.34 -2.52
C ALA A 227 -3.77 -8.83 -1.06
N SER A 228 -4.51 -9.88 -0.70
CA SER A 228 -4.45 -10.49 0.64
C SER A 228 -3.09 -11.17 0.89
N PHE A 229 -2.51 -11.86 -0.11
CA PHE A 229 -1.16 -12.43 -0.01
C PHE A 229 -0.10 -11.35 0.18
N MET A 230 -0.16 -10.27 -0.61
CA MET A 230 0.78 -9.14 -0.48
C MET A 230 0.65 -8.45 0.88
N CYS A 231 -0.56 -8.27 1.39
CA CYS A 231 -0.79 -7.74 2.73
C CYS A 231 -0.20 -8.69 3.80
N ASN A 232 -0.36 -10.01 3.66
CA ASN A 232 0.24 -10.99 4.56
C ASN A 232 1.77 -10.94 4.55
N VAL A 233 2.41 -10.81 3.39
CA VAL A 233 3.86 -10.61 3.26
C VAL A 233 4.30 -9.36 4.04
N PHE A 234 3.60 -8.24 3.86
CA PHE A 234 3.88 -7.01 4.58
C PHE A 234 3.78 -7.21 6.10
N ILE A 235 2.73 -7.87 6.59
CA ILE A 235 2.56 -8.16 8.02
C ILE A 235 3.66 -9.09 8.55
N ASN A 236 4.04 -10.13 7.80
CA ASN A 236 5.16 -11.00 8.18
C ASN A 236 6.47 -10.22 8.28
N PHE A 237 6.72 -9.32 7.33
CA PHE A 237 7.89 -8.43 7.40
C PHE A 237 7.87 -7.55 8.65
N MET A 238 6.71 -6.98 9.03
CA MET A 238 6.60 -6.16 10.23
C MET A 238 6.82 -6.95 11.53
N CYS A 239 6.62 -8.27 11.55
CA CYS A 239 6.92 -9.09 12.71
C CYS A 239 8.43 -9.21 12.98
N HIS A 240 9.27 -9.13 11.95
CA HIS A 240 10.72 -9.39 12.05
C HIS A 240 11.05 -10.68 12.83
N SER A 241 10.35 -11.77 12.50
CA SER A 241 10.44 -13.03 13.22
C SER A 241 10.72 -14.18 12.25
N ASP A 242 11.66 -15.05 12.61
CA ASP A 242 11.96 -16.28 11.84
C ASP A 242 10.75 -17.22 11.73
N ALA A 243 9.82 -17.13 12.69
CA ALA A 243 8.56 -17.88 12.65
C ALA A 243 7.57 -17.36 11.58
N ARG A 244 7.82 -16.17 11.03
CA ARG A 244 7.00 -15.53 9.99
C ARG A 244 7.88 -15.06 8.84
N PRO A 245 8.36 -15.98 7.99
CA PRO A 245 9.29 -15.65 6.93
C PRO A 245 8.64 -14.76 5.86
N VAL A 246 9.46 -13.91 5.25
CA VAL A 246 9.15 -13.23 3.98
C VAL A 246 9.71 -14.13 2.88
N LEU A 247 8.84 -14.84 2.19
CA LEU A 247 9.24 -15.76 1.12
C LEU A 247 9.53 -14.96 -0.15
N PHE A 248 10.64 -15.28 -0.83
CA PHE A 248 11.01 -14.59 -2.06
C PHE A 248 9.93 -14.71 -3.15
N PHE A 249 9.36 -15.90 -3.32
CA PHE A 249 8.39 -16.16 -4.39
C PHE A 249 7.22 -17.00 -3.90
N GLN A 250 6.02 -16.59 -4.28
CA GLN A 250 4.78 -17.32 -4.08
C GLN A 250 3.98 -17.28 -5.38
N GLU A 251 3.51 -18.42 -5.85
CA GLU A 251 2.63 -18.55 -7.01
C GLU A 251 1.39 -19.34 -6.63
N TYR A 252 0.23 -18.79 -6.93
CA TYR A 252 -1.04 -19.47 -6.75
C TYR A 252 -1.75 -19.65 -8.09
N ASP A 253 -2.20 -20.87 -8.34
CA ASP A 253 -3.02 -21.25 -9.47
C ASP A 253 -4.43 -21.53 -8.93
N ALA A 254 -5.39 -20.64 -9.21
CA ALA A 254 -6.74 -20.77 -8.69
C ALA A 254 -7.53 -21.89 -9.38
N GLU A 255 -7.24 -22.20 -10.63
CA GLU A 255 -7.86 -23.31 -11.36
C GLU A 255 -7.47 -24.67 -10.74
N LEU A 256 -6.20 -24.82 -10.40
CA LEU A 256 -5.68 -26.04 -9.78
C LEU A 256 -5.72 -26.02 -8.25
N MET A 257 -6.08 -24.89 -7.65
CA MET A 257 -6.07 -24.66 -6.20
C MET A 257 -4.73 -25.03 -5.54
N CYS A 258 -3.61 -24.73 -6.21
CA CYS A 258 -2.28 -25.08 -5.71
C CYS A 258 -1.42 -23.83 -5.45
N LEU A 259 -0.63 -23.89 -4.36
CA LEU A 259 0.32 -22.86 -3.97
C LEU A 259 1.74 -23.41 -4.09
N LYS A 260 2.61 -22.70 -4.80
CA LYS A 260 4.04 -22.93 -4.85
C LYS A 260 4.77 -21.80 -4.12
N GLN A 261 5.81 -22.13 -3.40
CA GLN A 261 6.58 -21.18 -2.60
C GLN A 261 8.08 -21.47 -2.69
N GLU A 262 8.89 -20.39 -2.71
CA GLU A 262 10.35 -20.44 -2.62
C GLU A 262 10.82 -19.41 -1.57
N SER A 263 11.77 -19.82 -0.76
CA SER A 263 12.45 -18.96 0.23
C SER A 263 13.61 -18.19 -0.39
#